data_1d375bee67227ae210aedd823c098f0b
#
_entry.id   1d375bee67227ae210aedd823c098f0b
#
_cell.length_a   1.000
_cell.length_b   1.000
_cell.length_c   1.000
_cell.angle_alpha   90.00
_cell.angle_beta   90.00
_cell.angle_gamma   90.00
#
_symmetry.space_group_name_H-M   'P 1'
#
loop_
_entity.id
_entity.type
_entity.pdbx_description
1 polymer ?
#
loop_
_entity_poly.entity_id
_entity_poly.type
_entity_poly.pdbx_seq_one_letter_code
_entity_poly.pdbx_strand_id
1 'polypeptide(L)'
;MKKVFCVLMAAVLLLATGCSSNSTETEDNTVRIGCEFAYVPYNWEEDSATEYNMPIENHDGFYGDGYDVQIAKRVAEAMGKEPVFVKVSFDGLMQALNNGQIDMVISGMLDSPEHRQAADFSNTYAVTKTEYTVLVNKDSAYAGATSLEELSGASILGQRGTRLDTVIDQIPGVNHISPVDTIPAMLDRLLKGTVDGIVINRETVEVYTSQYEELVGLTFDEGEGFELDFSGICVGVRKGDTELLEDVNAALDEISEADRTALFD
;
A
#
# COMPACT_ATOMS: atom_id res chain seq x y z
N MET A 1 -65.22 -67.06 23.80
CA MET A 1 -64.64 -65.88 24.44
C MET A 1 -63.20 -65.81 23.99
N LYS A 2 -62.89 -65.04 22.97
CA LYS A 2 -61.58 -64.45 22.68
C LYS A 2 -61.75 -63.51 21.44
N LYS A 3 -61.71 -62.25 21.69
CA LYS A 3 -61.82 -61.18 20.66
C LYS A 3 -60.49 -61.05 19.92
N VAL A 4 -60.53 -61.21 18.60
CA VAL A 4 -59.40 -60.96 17.73
C VAL A 4 -59.48 -59.49 17.30
N PHE A 5 -58.46 -58.70 17.61
CA PHE A 5 -58.33 -57.31 17.22
C PHE A 5 -57.47 -57.25 15.96
N CYS A 6 -58.07 -56.86 14.82
CA CYS A 6 -57.34 -56.54 13.60
C CYS A 6 -56.78 -55.14 13.70
N VAL A 7 -55.46 -55.01 13.65
CA VAL A 7 -54.75 -53.74 13.52
C VAL A 7 -54.48 -53.49 12.06
N LEU A 8 -55.13 -52.46 11.49
CA LEU A 8 -54.85 -51.93 10.16
C LEU A 8 -53.61 -51.06 10.28
N MET A 9 -52.57 -51.44 9.57
CA MET A 9 -51.32 -50.69 9.45
C MET A 9 -51.43 -49.74 8.23
N ALA A 10 -51.75 -48.45 8.46
CA ALA A 10 -51.73 -47.41 7.43
C ALA A 10 -50.29 -46.97 7.18
N ALA A 11 -49.80 -47.28 5.98
CA ALA A 11 -48.49 -46.80 5.53
C ALA A 11 -48.62 -45.34 5.12
N VAL A 12 -48.06 -44.43 5.89
CA VAL A 12 -47.89 -43.02 5.54
C VAL A 12 -46.60 -42.89 4.74
N LEU A 13 -46.71 -42.70 3.42
CA LEU A 13 -45.60 -42.29 2.57
C LEU A 13 -45.34 -40.80 2.86
N LEU A 14 -44.25 -40.50 3.60
CA LEU A 14 -43.68 -39.18 3.69
C LEU A 14 -42.91 -38.89 2.41
N LEU A 15 -43.51 -38.10 1.52
CA LEU A 15 -42.78 -37.42 0.44
C LEU A 15 -41.89 -36.33 1.06
N ALA A 16 -40.61 -36.69 1.30
CA ALA A 16 -39.61 -35.70 1.57
C ALA A 16 -39.29 -34.92 0.29
N THR A 17 -40.02 -33.80 0.08
CA THR A 17 -39.56 -32.76 -0.86
C THR A 17 -38.30 -32.17 -0.27
N GLY A 18 -37.18 -32.64 -0.77
CA GLY A 18 -35.90 -31.98 -0.55
C GLY A 18 -35.93 -30.60 -1.19
N CYS A 19 -36.08 -29.55 -0.37
CA CYS A 19 -35.66 -28.22 -0.78
C CYS A 19 -34.16 -28.26 -0.92
N SER A 20 -33.67 -28.46 -2.14
CA SER A 20 -32.34 -28.08 -2.53
C SER A 20 -32.31 -26.55 -2.46
N SER A 21 -31.88 -25.99 -1.35
CA SER A 21 -31.46 -24.62 -1.33
C SER A 21 -30.20 -24.54 -2.23
N ASN A 22 -30.44 -24.18 -3.50
CA ASN A 22 -29.43 -23.57 -4.31
C ASN A 22 -29.09 -22.24 -3.58
N SER A 23 -28.13 -22.27 -2.67
CA SER A 23 -27.36 -21.09 -2.38
C SER A 23 -26.62 -20.79 -3.68
N THR A 24 -27.15 -19.93 -4.52
CA THR A 24 -26.35 -19.11 -5.39
C THR A 24 -25.43 -18.37 -4.42
N GLU A 25 -24.22 -18.87 -4.22
CA GLU A 25 -23.10 -18.01 -3.84
C GLU A 25 -23.13 -16.93 -4.93
N THR A 26 -23.64 -15.76 -4.60
CA THR A 26 -23.29 -14.54 -5.33
C THR A 26 -21.80 -14.46 -5.16
N GLU A 27 -21.04 -14.84 -6.20
CA GLU A 27 -19.62 -14.53 -6.25
C GLU A 27 -19.51 -13.04 -5.86
N ASP A 28 -18.79 -12.78 -4.78
CA ASP A 28 -18.54 -11.42 -4.35
C ASP A 28 -17.75 -10.75 -5.47
N ASN A 29 -18.45 -9.92 -6.27
CA ASN A 29 -17.89 -9.27 -7.44
C ASN A 29 -16.95 -8.12 -7.06
N THR A 30 -16.56 -8.03 -5.79
CA THR A 30 -15.66 -7.00 -5.29
C THR A 30 -14.24 -7.52 -5.10
N VAL A 31 -13.26 -6.61 -5.08
CA VAL A 31 -11.90 -6.87 -4.64
C VAL A 31 -11.49 -5.78 -3.66
N ARG A 32 -11.09 -6.19 -2.49
CA ARG A 32 -10.72 -5.29 -1.38
C ARG A 32 -9.24 -4.92 -1.46
N ILE A 33 -8.97 -3.64 -1.61
CA ILE A 33 -7.64 -3.10 -1.86
C ILE A 33 -7.19 -2.28 -0.66
N GLY A 34 -6.15 -2.74 0.02
CA GLY A 34 -5.53 -2.02 1.12
C GLY A 34 -4.58 -0.94 0.62
N CYS A 35 -4.77 0.27 1.14
CA CYS A 35 -3.91 1.40 0.83
C CYS A 35 -3.77 2.31 2.06
N GLU A 36 -2.63 3.02 2.17
CA GLU A 36 -2.36 3.91 3.30
C GLU A 36 -3.03 5.28 3.15
N PHE A 37 -3.11 5.79 1.91
CA PHE A 37 -3.60 7.13 1.55
C PHE A 37 -2.88 8.28 2.26
N ALA A 38 -1.55 8.20 2.36
CA ALA A 38 -0.71 9.21 2.99
C ALA A 38 0.64 9.43 2.26
N TYR A 39 0.74 9.01 0.99
CA TYR A 39 1.96 9.02 0.19
C TYR A 39 1.76 9.68 -1.19
N VAL A 40 1.82 11.02 -1.26
CA VAL A 40 1.73 11.80 -2.51
C VAL A 40 3.01 11.61 -3.35
N PRO A 41 2.92 11.44 -4.70
CA PRO A 41 1.74 11.43 -5.56
C PRO A 41 1.14 10.03 -5.79
N TYR A 42 1.56 9.03 -5.07
CA TYR A 42 1.11 7.65 -5.26
C TYR A 42 -0.30 7.42 -4.72
N ASN A 43 -0.56 7.84 -3.48
CA ASN A 43 -1.87 7.71 -2.86
C ASN A 43 -2.06 8.75 -1.74
N TRP A 44 -3.23 9.40 -1.71
CA TRP A 44 -3.59 10.36 -0.65
C TRP A 44 -5.09 10.43 -0.45
N GLU A 45 -5.55 11.10 0.62
CA GLU A 45 -6.96 11.33 0.92
C GLU A 45 -7.43 12.70 0.45
N GLU A 46 -8.68 12.72 -0.05
CA GLU A 46 -9.45 13.92 -0.38
C GLU A 46 -10.76 13.94 0.42
N ASP A 47 -11.25 15.15 0.77
CA ASP A 47 -12.50 15.35 1.49
C ASP A 47 -13.72 15.56 0.57
N SER A 48 -13.51 15.48 -0.74
CA SER A 48 -14.53 15.71 -1.76
C SER A 48 -14.41 14.71 -2.91
N ALA A 49 -15.55 14.24 -3.40
CA ALA A 49 -15.61 13.33 -4.54
C ALA A 49 -15.24 14.04 -5.84
N THR A 50 -14.45 13.35 -6.67
CA THR A 50 -14.11 13.74 -8.05
C THR A 50 -14.46 12.60 -9.00
N GLU A 51 -14.20 12.76 -10.29
CA GLU A 51 -14.33 11.67 -11.27
C GLU A 51 -13.15 10.67 -11.20
N TYR A 52 -12.06 11.05 -10.54
CA TYR A 52 -10.82 10.26 -10.48
C TYR A 52 -10.72 9.43 -9.20
N ASN A 53 -11.13 9.99 -8.04
CA ASN A 53 -10.98 9.35 -6.76
C ASN A 53 -12.09 8.33 -6.45
N MET A 54 -11.90 7.55 -5.40
CA MET A 54 -12.80 6.49 -4.96
C MET A 54 -13.08 6.61 -3.47
N PRO A 55 -14.32 6.32 -3.01
CA PRO A 55 -14.63 6.32 -1.59
C PRO A 55 -13.78 5.30 -0.83
N ILE A 56 -13.37 5.67 0.38
CA ILE A 56 -12.66 4.78 1.31
C ILE A 56 -13.70 4.15 2.24
N GLU A 57 -13.89 2.82 2.15
CA GLU A 57 -14.99 2.11 2.81
C GLU A 57 -15.01 2.33 4.34
N ASN A 58 -13.87 2.31 4.98
CA ASN A 58 -13.72 2.44 6.44
C ASN A 58 -13.35 3.85 6.90
N HIS A 59 -13.51 4.87 6.03
CA HIS A 59 -13.29 6.27 6.38
C HIS A 59 -14.36 7.16 5.73
N ASP A 60 -15.50 7.26 6.40
CA ASP A 60 -16.68 7.97 5.90
C ASP A 60 -16.39 9.43 5.51
N GLY A 61 -16.80 9.80 4.29
CA GLY A 61 -16.63 11.14 3.76
C GLY A 61 -15.26 11.45 3.16
N PHE A 62 -14.35 10.47 3.15
CA PHE A 62 -13.04 10.58 2.52
C PHE A 62 -12.93 9.69 1.28
N TYR A 63 -12.08 10.12 0.35
CA TYR A 63 -11.86 9.50 -0.95
C TYR A 63 -10.36 9.30 -1.15
N GLY A 64 -9.99 8.15 -1.67
CA GLY A 64 -8.61 7.86 -2.05
C GLY A 64 -8.33 8.33 -3.47
N ASP A 65 -7.24 9.04 -3.68
CA ASP A 65 -6.76 9.50 -5.00
C ASP A 65 -5.28 9.15 -5.19
N GLY A 66 -4.79 9.35 -6.39
CA GLY A 66 -3.39 9.16 -6.76
C GLY A 66 -3.14 8.01 -7.71
N TYR A 67 -1.87 7.87 -8.07
CA TYR A 67 -1.40 6.88 -9.04
C TYR A 67 -1.83 5.45 -8.69
N ASP A 68 -1.64 5.04 -7.44
CA ASP A 68 -1.99 3.70 -6.95
C ASP A 68 -3.50 3.43 -7.08
N VAL A 69 -4.33 4.45 -6.83
CA VAL A 69 -5.79 4.35 -6.98
C VAL A 69 -6.17 4.14 -8.45
N GLN A 70 -5.51 4.85 -9.37
CA GLN A 70 -5.76 4.69 -10.81
C GLN A 70 -5.30 3.33 -11.33
N ILE A 71 -4.18 2.81 -10.86
CA ILE A 71 -3.72 1.44 -11.16
C ILE A 71 -4.71 0.42 -10.60
N ALA A 72 -5.12 0.57 -9.34
CA ALA A 72 -6.05 -0.33 -8.67
C ALA A 72 -7.41 -0.43 -9.40
N LYS A 73 -7.95 0.71 -9.85
CA LYS A 73 -9.19 0.75 -10.66
C LYS A 73 -9.05 -0.06 -11.95
N ARG A 74 -7.95 0.10 -12.69
CA ARG A 74 -7.70 -0.62 -13.94
C ARG A 74 -7.48 -2.12 -13.72
N VAL A 75 -6.74 -2.49 -12.68
CA VAL A 75 -6.53 -3.89 -12.30
C VAL A 75 -7.86 -4.54 -11.96
N ALA A 76 -8.69 -3.92 -11.13
CA ALA A 76 -10.00 -4.45 -10.78
C ALA A 76 -10.92 -4.57 -12.00
N GLU A 77 -10.97 -3.55 -12.87
CA GLU A 77 -11.75 -3.55 -14.10
C GLU A 77 -11.34 -4.69 -15.06
N ALA A 78 -10.04 -4.88 -15.28
CA ALA A 78 -9.52 -5.96 -16.12
C ALA A 78 -9.86 -7.35 -15.55
N MET A 79 -9.93 -7.48 -14.23
CA MET A 79 -10.36 -8.69 -13.53
C MET A 79 -11.92 -8.84 -13.52
N GLY A 80 -12.66 -7.87 -14.05
CA GLY A 80 -14.12 -7.85 -13.99
C GLY A 80 -14.71 -7.68 -12.59
N LYS A 81 -13.97 -7.05 -11.67
CA LYS A 81 -14.35 -6.82 -10.27
C LYS A 81 -14.54 -5.33 -9.96
N GLU A 82 -15.32 -5.05 -8.91
CA GLU A 82 -15.49 -3.70 -8.37
C GLU A 82 -14.45 -3.45 -7.27
N PRO A 83 -13.61 -2.39 -7.34
CA PRO A 83 -12.62 -2.09 -6.32
C PRO A 83 -13.29 -1.50 -5.07
N VAL A 84 -12.92 -2.03 -3.90
CA VAL A 84 -13.28 -1.51 -2.58
C VAL A 84 -12.00 -1.09 -1.87
N PHE A 85 -11.83 0.21 -1.66
CA PHE A 85 -10.64 0.74 -1.01
C PHE A 85 -10.79 0.74 0.51
N VAL A 86 -9.79 0.17 1.18
CA VAL A 86 -9.72 0.06 2.64
C VAL A 86 -8.47 0.76 3.13
N LYS A 87 -8.64 1.78 3.97
CA LYS A 87 -7.51 2.47 4.59
C LYS A 87 -6.89 1.61 5.68
N VAL A 88 -5.59 1.40 5.57
CA VAL A 88 -4.78 0.66 6.55
C VAL A 88 -3.44 1.38 6.69
N SER A 89 -2.92 1.51 7.92
CA SER A 89 -1.55 2.03 8.10
C SER A 89 -0.54 1.16 7.34
N PHE A 90 0.53 1.75 6.81
CA PHE A 90 1.48 1.03 5.96
C PHE A 90 2.02 -0.24 6.64
N ASP A 91 2.43 -0.13 7.89
CA ASP A 91 2.92 -1.25 8.71
C ASP A 91 1.86 -2.32 9.02
N GLY A 92 0.57 -1.97 8.93
CA GLY A 92 -0.56 -2.87 9.12
C GLY A 92 -0.99 -3.63 7.87
N LEU A 93 -0.56 -3.21 6.66
CA LEU A 93 -1.04 -3.76 5.38
C LEU A 93 -0.83 -5.28 5.26
N MET A 94 0.36 -5.77 5.60
CA MET A 94 0.65 -7.20 5.53
C MET A 94 -0.20 -8.02 6.50
N GLN A 95 -0.49 -7.48 7.68
CA GLN A 95 -1.38 -8.14 8.65
C GLN A 95 -2.82 -8.16 8.16
N ALA A 96 -3.34 -7.04 7.61
CA ALA A 96 -4.69 -6.95 7.05
C ALA A 96 -4.87 -7.93 5.89
N LEU A 97 -3.86 -8.04 5.01
CA LEU A 97 -3.82 -8.99 3.89
C LEU A 97 -3.92 -10.45 4.39
N ASN A 98 -3.08 -10.83 5.34
CA ASN A 98 -3.04 -12.20 5.88
C ASN A 98 -4.27 -12.57 6.69
N ASN A 99 -4.95 -11.58 7.30
CA ASN A 99 -6.20 -11.78 8.03
C ASN A 99 -7.44 -11.80 7.11
N GLY A 100 -7.29 -11.59 5.80
CA GLY A 100 -8.41 -11.55 4.84
C GLY A 100 -9.29 -10.30 4.97
N GLN A 101 -8.80 -9.22 5.56
CA GLN A 101 -9.49 -7.94 5.63
C GLN A 101 -9.40 -7.20 4.29
N ILE A 102 -8.36 -7.46 3.52
CA ILE A 102 -8.12 -7.02 2.16
C ILE A 102 -7.64 -8.21 1.32
N ASP A 103 -7.80 -8.12 -0.01
CA ASP A 103 -7.39 -9.16 -0.95
C ASP A 103 -6.05 -8.86 -1.59
N MET A 104 -5.75 -7.59 -1.81
CA MET A 104 -4.47 -7.13 -2.33
C MET A 104 -4.04 -5.81 -1.68
N VAL A 105 -2.74 -5.51 -1.79
CA VAL A 105 -2.13 -4.25 -1.36
C VAL A 105 -1.67 -3.50 -2.60
N ILE A 106 -2.15 -2.26 -2.77
CA ILE A 106 -1.64 -1.31 -3.77
C ILE A 106 -1.42 0.02 -3.02
N SER A 107 -0.19 0.26 -2.59
CA SER A 107 0.16 1.38 -1.68
C SER A 107 1.65 1.70 -1.75
N GLY A 108 2.20 1.91 -2.95
CA GLY A 108 3.64 2.15 -3.10
C GLY A 108 4.52 0.99 -2.58
N MET A 109 3.97 -0.22 -2.56
CA MET A 109 4.60 -1.37 -1.90
C MET A 109 5.77 -1.91 -2.71
N LEU A 110 6.93 -2.02 -2.06
CA LEU A 110 8.12 -2.62 -2.64
C LEU A 110 8.17 -4.13 -2.38
N ASP A 111 8.60 -4.88 -3.39
CA ASP A 111 8.90 -6.30 -3.28
C ASP A 111 10.25 -6.53 -2.57
N SER A 112 10.24 -6.36 -1.24
CA SER A 112 11.42 -6.55 -0.40
C SER A 112 11.53 -7.96 0.17
N PRO A 113 12.74 -8.43 0.56
CA PRO A 113 12.91 -9.72 1.22
C PRO A 113 12.05 -9.87 2.49
N GLU A 114 11.81 -8.79 3.22
CA GLU A 114 10.96 -8.78 4.40
C GLU A 114 9.49 -9.00 4.01
N HIS A 115 8.99 -8.25 3.02
CA HIS A 115 7.61 -8.36 2.57
C HIS A 115 7.33 -9.72 1.93
N ARG A 116 8.28 -10.28 1.17
CA ARG A 116 8.18 -11.64 0.59
C ARG A 116 7.97 -12.76 1.61
N GLN A 117 8.26 -12.54 2.86
CA GLN A 117 7.96 -13.51 3.91
C GLN A 117 6.45 -13.60 4.17
N ALA A 118 5.72 -12.50 3.99
CA ALA A 118 4.31 -12.36 4.32
C ALA A 118 3.35 -12.37 3.13
N ALA A 119 3.84 -12.05 1.91
CA ALA A 119 3.04 -11.91 0.71
C ALA A 119 3.78 -12.45 -0.53
N ASP A 120 3.05 -12.64 -1.63
CA ASP A 120 3.59 -12.79 -2.97
C ASP A 120 3.34 -11.48 -3.75
N PHE A 121 4.21 -11.19 -4.74
CA PHE A 121 4.22 -9.91 -5.42
C PHE A 121 4.08 -10.05 -6.93
N SER A 122 3.32 -9.14 -7.52
CA SER A 122 3.16 -9.04 -8.98
C SER A 122 4.42 -8.55 -9.69
N ASN A 123 4.35 -8.51 -11.02
CA ASN A 123 5.22 -7.69 -11.84
C ASN A 123 5.12 -6.21 -11.38
N THR A 124 6.18 -5.44 -11.62
CA THR A 124 6.20 -4.02 -11.24
C THR A 124 5.19 -3.21 -12.06
N TYR A 125 4.38 -2.39 -11.39
CA TYR A 125 3.49 -1.45 -12.07
C TYR A 125 4.06 -0.04 -12.17
N ALA A 126 5.03 0.31 -11.34
CA ALA A 126 5.80 1.53 -11.46
C ALA A 126 7.29 1.24 -11.25
N VAL A 127 8.12 1.66 -12.21
CA VAL A 127 9.57 1.65 -12.05
C VAL A 127 9.95 2.97 -11.41
N THR A 128 10.24 2.93 -10.13
CA THR A 128 10.87 4.09 -9.47
C THR A 128 12.36 4.02 -9.80
N LYS A 129 12.95 5.13 -10.24
CA LYS A 129 14.39 5.32 -10.09
C LYS A 129 14.59 5.57 -8.61
N THR A 130 14.53 4.50 -7.81
CA THR A 130 14.43 4.61 -6.37
C THR A 130 15.75 5.12 -5.83
N GLU A 131 15.89 6.42 -5.81
CA GLU A 131 16.91 7.11 -5.02
C GLU A 131 16.24 7.58 -3.74
N TYR A 132 16.82 7.30 -2.60
CA TYR A 132 16.42 7.93 -1.36
C TYR A 132 17.31 9.13 -1.09
N THR A 133 16.72 10.10 -0.42
CA THR A 133 17.44 11.28 0.03
C THR A 133 16.96 11.67 1.42
N VAL A 134 17.65 12.64 2.01
CA VAL A 134 17.23 13.25 3.27
C VAL A 134 16.67 14.64 2.98
N LEU A 135 15.44 14.89 3.45
CA LEU A 135 14.82 16.21 3.46
C LEU A 135 15.18 16.87 4.78
N VAL A 136 15.74 18.07 4.72
CA VAL A 136 16.17 18.85 5.89
C VAL A 136 15.67 20.29 5.80
N ASN A 137 15.74 21.03 6.90
CA ASN A 137 15.51 22.48 6.87
C ASN A 137 16.70 23.20 6.20
N LYS A 138 16.45 24.20 5.35
CA LYS A 138 17.48 24.98 4.65
C LYS A 138 18.49 25.65 5.58
N ASP A 139 18.04 26.00 6.80
CA ASP A 139 18.88 26.62 7.82
C ASP A 139 19.61 25.59 8.71
N SER A 140 19.41 24.29 8.45
CA SER A 140 20.10 23.21 9.17
C SER A 140 21.59 23.19 8.87
N ALA A 141 22.39 22.78 9.84
CA ALA A 141 23.84 22.51 9.64
C ALA A 141 24.09 21.44 8.58
N TYR A 142 23.10 20.62 8.26
CA TYR A 142 23.18 19.52 7.30
C TYR A 142 22.68 19.88 5.88
N ALA A 143 22.20 21.12 5.65
CA ALA A 143 21.58 21.52 4.38
C ALA A 143 22.51 21.46 3.15
N GLY A 144 23.83 21.43 3.37
CA GLY A 144 24.84 21.32 2.32
C GLY A 144 25.51 19.96 2.23
N ALA A 145 25.01 18.92 2.93
CA ALA A 145 25.64 17.61 2.93
C ALA A 145 25.51 16.95 1.54
N THR A 146 26.61 16.38 1.06
CA THR A 146 26.73 15.66 -0.23
C THR A 146 27.07 14.19 -0.05
N SER A 147 27.23 13.72 1.19
CA SER A 147 27.46 12.32 1.53
C SER A 147 26.70 11.92 2.80
N LEU A 148 26.50 10.60 2.98
CA LEU A 148 25.91 10.07 4.21
C LEU A 148 26.81 10.30 5.42
N GLU A 149 28.14 10.34 5.25
CA GLU A 149 29.09 10.61 6.34
C GLU A 149 28.90 12.01 6.95
N GLU A 150 28.55 13.00 6.14
CA GLU A 150 28.31 14.38 6.58
C GLU A 150 27.04 14.53 7.44
N LEU A 151 26.17 13.51 7.46
CA LEU A 151 25.01 13.42 8.32
C LEU A 151 25.29 12.78 9.69
N SER A 152 26.56 12.51 10.00
CA SER A 152 26.94 11.93 11.30
C SER A 152 26.46 12.80 12.45
N GLY A 153 25.78 12.19 13.43
CA GLY A 153 25.18 12.86 14.59
C GLY A 153 23.83 13.50 14.33
N ALA A 154 23.36 13.57 13.09
CA ALA A 154 22.01 14.08 12.77
C ALA A 154 20.95 13.15 13.36
N SER A 155 19.85 13.76 13.85
CA SER A 155 18.65 13.05 14.28
C SER A 155 17.75 12.82 13.07
N ILE A 156 17.77 11.60 12.52
CA ILE A 156 17.04 11.24 11.29
C ILE A 156 15.90 10.29 11.59
N LEU A 157 14.79 10.45 10.89
CA LEU A 157 13.53 9.74 11.08
C LEU A 157 13.02 9.18 9.76
N GLY A 158 12.47 7.98 9.81
CA GLY A 158 11.82 7.29 8.70
C GLY A 158 10.37 6.94 8.99
N GLN A 159 9.69 6.34 8.00
CA GLN A 159 8.35 5.81 8.16
C GLN A 159 8.40 4.36 8.63
N ARG A 160 7.60 4.04 9.64
CA ARG A 160 7.48 2.69 10.21
C ARG A 160 7.14 1.64 9.16
N GLY A 161 7.86 0.52 9.19
CA GLY A 161 7.61 -0.63 8.32
C GLY A 161 8.06 -0.43 6.87
N THR A 162 8.78 0.66 6.56
CA THR A 162 9.28 0.94 5.22
C THR A 162 10.81 0.90 5.15
N ARG A 163 11.33 0.89 3.92
CA ARG A 163 12.77 1.05 3.66
C ARG A 163 13.26 2.48 4.00
N LEU A 164 12.37 3.48 4.03
CA LEU A 164 12.74 4.84 4.46
C LEU A 164 13.28 4.87 5.89
N ASP A 165 12.87 3.93 6.73
CA ASP A 165 13.37 3.78 8.10
C ASP A 165 14.66 2.95 8.12
N THR A 166 14.67 1.78 7.51
CA THR A 166 15.80 0.84 7.63
C THR A 166 17.08 1.32 6.96
N VAL A 167 17.01 2.15 5.90
CA VAL A 167 18.22 2.69 5.24
C VAL A 167 18.95 3.73 6.09
N ILE A 168 18.32 4.31 7.11
CA ILE A 168 18.93 5.30 8.01
C ILE A 168 20.18 4.73 8.67
N ASP A 169 20.21 3.43 8.94
CA ASP A 169 21.34 2.73 9.55
C ASP A 169 22.60 2.73 8.66
N GLN A 170 22.50 3.12 7.38
CA GLN A 170 23.65 3.32 6.50
C GLN A 170 24.40 4.63 6.80
N ILE A 171 23.80 5.58 7.53
CA ILE A 171 24.42 6.85 7.89
C ILE A 171 25.37 6.63 9.10
N PRO A 172 26.67 6.83 8.95
CA PRO A 172 27.61 6.58 10.03
C PRO A 172 27.37 7.50 11.24
N GLY A 173 27.14 6.92 12.41
CA GLY A 173 26.99 7.70 13.65
C GLY A 173 25.70 8.51 13.74
N VAL A 174 24.70 8.21 12.92
CA VAL A 174 23.38 8.84 12.97
C VAL A 174 22.71 8.63 14.34
N ASN A 175 21.91 9.60 14.77
CA ASN A 175 20.94 9.41 15.84
C ASN A 175 19.61 8.97 15.19
N HIS A 176 19.45 7.67 14.97
CA HIS A 176 18.24 7.09 14.37
C HIS A 176 17.05 7.23 15.32
N ILE A 177 16.11 8.11 14.97
CA ILE A 177 14.92 8.39 15.77
C ILE A 177 13.84 7.34 15.49
N SER A 178 13.13 6.91 16.54
CA SER A 178 12.03 5.96 16.38
C SER A 178 11.02 6.40 15.30
N PRO A 179 10.68 5.52 14.35
CA PRO A 179 9.84 5.86 13.21
C PRO A 179 8.42 6.27 13.60
N VAL A 180 7.78 7.02 12.72
CA VAL A 180 6.35 7.38 12.81
C VAL A 180 5.57 6.68 11.68
N ASP A 181 4.24 6.74 11.76
CA ASP A 181 3.39 5.88 10.94
C ASP A 181 3.19 6.41 9.51
N THR A 182 3.33 7.74 9.28
CA THR A 182 3.04 8.35 7.98
C THR A 182 4.05 9.43 7.60
N ILE A 183 4.21 9.69 6.28
CA ILE A 183 5.09 10.76 5.79
C ILE A 183 4.61 12.15 6.27
N PRO A 184 3.32 12.49 6.29
CA PRO A 184 2.86 13.74 6.91
C PRO A 184 3.29 13.91 8.38
N ALA A 185 3.32 12.82 9.16
CA ALA A 185 3.82 12.86 10.54
C ALA A 185 5.34 13.08 10.61
N MET A 186 6.10 12.55 9.64
CA MET A 186 7.53 12.83 9.51
C MET A 186 7.78 14.31 9.20
N LEU A 187 7.04 14.87 8.24
CA LEU A 187 7.11 16.29 7.87
C LEU A 187 6.77 17.20 9.06
N ASP A 188 5.74 16.90 9.82
CA ASP A 188 5.37 17.64 11.03
C ASP A 188 6.53 17.68 12.06
N ARG A 189 7.24 16.55 12.23
CA ARG A 189 8.40 16.46 13.11
C ARG A 189 9.58 17.31 12.62
N LEU A 190 9.85 17.30 11.30
CA LEU A 190 10.89 18.08 10.66
C LEU A 190 10.60 19.59 10.75
N LEU A 191 9.39 20.00 10.37
CA LEU A 191 8.95 21.41 10.42
C LEU A 191 8.97 21.99 11.85
N LYS A 192 8.68 21.17 12.85
CA LYS A 192 8.80 21.57 14.28
C LYS A 192 10.23 21.56 14.82
N GLY A 193 11.22 21.16 14.01
CA GLY A 193 12.63 21.07 14.41
C GLY A 193 12.88 20.04 15.51
N THR A 194 12.05 18.99 15.63
CA THR A 194 12.25 17.90 16.60
C THR A 194 13.13 16.79 16.06
N VAL A 195 13.44 16.83 14.78
CA VAL A 195 14.43 16.01 14.06
C VAL A 195 15.19 16.91 13.09
N ASP A 196 16.41 16.52 12.71
CA ASP A 196 17.26 17.26 11.77
C ASP A 196 16.90 16.93 10.32
N GLY A 197 16.39 15.71 10.06
CA GLY A 197 16.02 15.28 8.73
C GLY A 197 15.08 14.09 8.72
N ILE A 198 14.48 13.85 7.56
CA ILE A 198 13.65 12.69 7.28
C ILE A 198 14.09 12.05 5.95
N VAL A 199 14.06 10.72 5.89
CA VAL A 199 14.34 10.00 4.63
C VAL A 199 13.08 9.95 3.80
N ILE A 200 13.19 10.33 2.52
CA ILE A 200 12.09 10.28 1.53
C ILE A 200 12.62 9.77 0.18
N ASN A 201 11.69 9.43 -0.71
CA ASN A 201 12.01 9.16 -2.10
C ASN A 201 12.45 10.46 -2.81
N ARG A 202 13.51 10.37 -3.58
CA ARG A 202 14.08 11.52 -4.32
C ARG A 202 13.05 12.21 -5.23
N GLU A 203 12.22 11.43 -5.88
CA GLU A 203 11.17 11.91 -6.78
C GLU A 203 10.07 12.72 -6.08
N THR A 204 9.89 12.56 -4.76
CA THR A 204 8.89 13.30 -3.99
C THR A 204 9.41 14.61 -3.40
N VAL A 205 10.71 14.90 -3.52
CA VAL A 205 11.33 16.14 -2.98
C VAL A 205 10.62 17.39 -3.48
N GLU A 206 10.35 17.49 -4.79
CA GLU A 206 9.73 18.66 -5.39
C GLU A 206 8.32 18.89 -4.85
N VAL A 207 7.56 17.82 -4.60
CA VAL A 207 6.23 17.89 -4.00
C VAL A 207 6.30 18.59 -2.65
N TYR A 208 7.22 18.19 -1.79
CA TYR A 208 7.31 18.76 -0.44
C TYR A 208 7.98 20.13 -0.40
N THR A 209 9.02 20.38 -1.21
CA THR A 209 9.70 21.67 -1.24
C THR A 209 8.89 22.77 -1.92
N SER A 210 7.92 22.42 -2.77
CA SER A 210 6.96 23.38 -3.32
C SER A 210 5.91 23.82 -2.29
N GLN A 211 5.58 22.96 -1.33
CA GLN A 211 4.62 23.26 -0.26
C GLN A 211 5.29 23.93 0.95
N TYR A 212 6.56 23.61 1.20
CA TYR A 212 7.31 24.05 2.37
C TYR A 212 8.64 24.66 1.91
N GLU A 213 8.63 25.98 1.66
CA GLU A 213 9.79 26.70 1.11
C GLU A 213 11.05 26.64 2.00
N GLU A 214 10.90 26.37 3.29
CA GLU A 214 11.97 26.20 4.25
C GLU A 214 12.72 24.86 4.13
N LEU A 215 12.20 23.89 3.35
CA LEU A 215 12.81 22.57 3.21
C LEU A 215 13.70 22.47 1.95
N VAL A 216 14.68 21.59 2.03
CA VAL A 216 15.56 21.20 0.91
C VAL A 216 15.84 19.71 0.95
N GLY A 217 15.77 19.05 -0.20
CA GLY A 217 16.25 17.67 -0.36
C GLY A 217 17.75 17.67 -0.67
N LEU A 218 18.50 16.85 0.05
CA LEU A 218 19.93 16.72 -0.18
C LEU A 218 20.20 16.05 -1.53
N THR A 219 21.34 16.36 -2.12
CA THR A 219 21.83 15.69 -3.32
C THR A 219 23.20 15.09 -3.00
N PHE A 220 23.25 13.76 -2.99
CA PHE A 220 24.50 13.05 -2.71
C PHE A 220 25.35 12.94 -3.97
N ASP A 221 26.68 12.96 -3.80
CA ASP A 221 27.63 12.66 -4.86
C ASP A 221 27.51 11.18 -5.27
N GLU A 222 28.04 10.85 -6.46
CA GLU A 222 27.97 9.49 -6.99
C GLU A 222 28.62 8.48 -6.05
N GLY A 223 27.86 7.50 -5.56
CA GLY A 223 28.31 6.49 -4.62
C GLY A 223 28.31 6.91 -3.15
N GLU A 224 27.93 8.14 -2.83
CA GLU A 224 27.92 8.68 -1.46
C GLU A 224 26.53 8.70 -0.82
N GLY A 225 25.49 8.23 -1.56
CA GLY A 225 24.12 8.12 -1.08
C GLY A 225 23.76 6.74 -0.58
N PHE A 226 22.47 6.53 -0.34
CA PHE A 226 21.94 5.23 0.11
C PHE A 226 22.11 4.14 -0.93
N GLU A 227 22.58 2.96 -0.50
CA GLU A 227 22.58 1.75 -1.31
C GLU A 227 21.20 1.09 -1.25
N LEU A 228 20.65 0.75 -2.43
CA LEU A 228 19.35 0.12 -2.56
C LEU A 228 19.46 -1.17 -3.37
N ASP A 229 18.76 -2.20 -2.91
CA ASP A 229 18.81 -3.57 -3.45
C ASP A 229 17.54 -3.99 -4.20
N PHE A 230 16.66 -3.02 -4.52
CA PHE A 230 15.38 -3.27 -5.19
C PHE A 230 15.00 -2.11 -6.11
N SER A 231 14.11 -2.40 -7.07
CA SER A 231 13.54 -1.38 -7.95
C SER A 231 12.11 -1.77 -8.33
N GLY A 232 11.19 -0.79 -8.18
CA GLY A 232 9.81 -0.90 -8.62
C GLY A 232 8.82 -1.24 -7.53
N ILE A 233 7.60 -0.78 -7.78
CA ILE A 233 6.45 -0.91 -6.92
C ILE A 233 5.56 -2.01 -7.48
N CYS A 234 5.06 -2.89 -6.61
CA CYS A 234 4.32 -4.09 -6.96
C CYS A 234 2.99 -4.19 -6.20
N VAL A 235 2.06 -4.96 -6.73
CA VAL A 235 0.86 -5.36 -6.00
C VAL A 235 1.21 -6.55 -5.10
N GLY A 236 0.87 -6.47 -3.81
CA GLY A 236 1.00 -7.57 -2.88
C GLY A 236 -0.30 -8.38 -2.80
N VAL A 237 -0.21 -9.71 -2.88
CA VAL A 237 -1.33 -10.64 -2.64
C VAL A 237 -0.97 -11.60 -1.52
N ARG A 238 -1.98 -12.28 -0.94
CA ARG A 238 -1.72 -13.29 0.11
C ARG A 238 -0.73 -14.35 -0.37
N LYS A 239 0.12 -14.77 0.54
CA LYS A 239 1.11 -15.82 0.28
C LYS A 239 0.44 -17.08 -0.21
N GLY A 240 0.84 -17.57 -1.41
CA GLY A 240 0.31 -18.79 -2.03
C GLY A 240 -1.01 -18.58 -2.81
N ASP A 241 -1.55 -17.36 -2.90
CA ASP A 241 -2.70 -17.03 -3.73
C ASP A 241 -2.26 -16.82 -5.18
N THR A 242 -1.91 -17.92 -5.83
CA THR A 242 -1.34 -17.91 -7.19
C THR A 242 -2.38 -17.54 -8.25
N GLU A 243 -3.65 -17.84 -8.04
CA GLU A 243 -4.73 -17.49 -8.96
C GLU A 243 -4.91 -15.97 -9.03
N LEU A 244 -5.06 -15.33 -7.87
CA LEU A 244 -5.18 -13.87 -7.82
C LEU A 244 -3.92 -13.18 -8.36
N LEU A 245 -2.72 -13.73 -8.08
CA LEU A 245 -1.46 -13.19 -8.59
C LEU A 245 -1.37 -13.24 -10.11
N GLU A 246 -1.80 -14.35 -10.73
CA GLU A 246 -1.85 -14.52 -12.19
C GLU A 246 -2.85 -13.52 -12.81
N ASP A 247 -4.03 -13.35 -12.22
CA ASP A 247 -5.03 -12.38 -12.68
C ASP A 247 -4.52 -10.94 -12.58
N VAL A 248 -3.88 -10.57 -11.47
CA VAL A 248 -3.26 -9.25 -11.29
C VAL A 248 -2.16 -9.01 -12.32
N ASN A 249 -1.28 -9.98 -12.57
CA ASN A 249 -0.23 -9.84 -13.58
C ASN A 249 -0.81 -9.67 -14.99
N ALA A 250 -1.83 -10.46 -15.35
CA ALA A 250 -2.51 -10.32 -16.63
C ALA A 250 -3.15 -8.95 -16.79
N ALA A 251 -3.82 -8.45 -15.75
CA ALA A 251 -4.40 -7.10 -15.74
C ALA A 251 -3.33 -5.99 -15.87
N LEU A 252 -2.19 -6.14 -15.20
CA LEU A 252 -1.08 -5.18 -15.31
C LEU A 252 -0.46 -5.17 -16.72
N ASP A 253 -0.40 -6.32 -17.39
CA ASP A 253 0.14 -6.43 -18.75
C ASP A 253 -0.76 -5.72 -19.79
N GLU A 254 -2.06 -5.53 -19.50
CA GLU A 254 -2.99 -4.74 -20.34
C GLU A 254 -2.76 -3.22 -20.23
N ILE A 255 -2.10 -2.73 -19.18
CA ILE A 255 -1.81 -1.31 -18.97
C ILE A 255 -0.50 -0.96 -19.67
N SER A 256 -0.57 -0.22 -20.77
CA SER A 256 0.63 0.17 -21.52
C SER A 256 1.55 1.09 -20.69
N GLU A 257 2.85 1.14 -21.02
CA GLU A 257 3.80 2.06 -20.40
C GLU A 257 3.38 3.54 -20.58
N ALA A 258 2.82 3.86 -21.75
CA ALA A 258 2.31 5.20 -22.04
C ALA A 258 1.13 5.57 -21.12
N ASP A 259 0.20 4.62 -20.90
CA ASP A 259 -0.92 4.82 -19.96
C ASP A 259 -0.43 4.97 -18.53
N ARG A 260 0.53 4.14 -18.10
CA ARG A 260 1.13 4.25 -16.76
C ARG A 260 1.79 5.61 -16.54
N THR A 261 2.50 6.13 -17.54
CA THR A 261 3.12 7.45 -17.47
C THR A 261 2.08 8.56 -17.39
N ALA A 262 1.02 8.48 -18.21
CA ALA A 262 -0.06 9.47 -18.21
C ALA A 262 -0.89 9.52 -16.90
N LEU A 263 -0.76 8.51 -16.05
CA LEU A 263 -1.44 8.50 -14.75
C LEU A 263 -0.72 9.31 -13.67
N PHE A 264 0.54 9.68 -13.92
CA PHE A 264 1.30 10.58 -13.02
C PHE A 264 1.09 12.07 -13.34
N ASP A 265 0.59 12.41 -14.53
CA ASP A 265 0.33 13.77 -15.01
C ASP A 265 -1.07 14.28 -14.58
#